data_eb3841885c4b76cb7fbe335837495e4b
#
_entry.id   eb3841885c4b76cb7fbe335837495e4b
#
_cell.length_a   1.000
_cell.length_b   1.000
_cell.length_c   1.000
_cell.angle_alpha   90.00
_cell.angle_beta   90.00
_cell.angle_gamma   90.00
#
_symmetry.space_group_name_H-M   'P 1'
#
loop_
_entity.id
_entity.type
_entity.pdbx_description
1 polymer ?
#
loop_
_entity_poly.entity_id
_entity_poly.type
_entity_poly.pdbx_seq_one_letter_code
_entity_poly.pdbx_strand_id
1 'polypeptide(L)'
;MSLNPVISMLGRRLRLAVIGGGPGSFIGAMHRQAARLDNRYELVTGVLSSNPERAKKAGEEIGLHPDRIHVSVSKMLKAESEREDGADLVAIMTPNDSHFEYAITALEHGFDIICDKPMTNTIEKAEILHQKVEETGLIFCLTHNYTGYPMVRQAKEMVQEGQLDK
;
A
#
# COMPACT_ATOMS: atom_id res chain seq x y z
N MET A 1 -5.12 20.88 19.68
CA MET A 1 -5.46 20.26 18.38
C MET A 1 -4.34 19.29 18.02
N SER A 2 -4.67 18.07 17.61
CA SER A 2 -3.65 17.15 17.08
C SER A 2 -3.08 17.73 15.78
N LEU A 3 -1.75 17.71 15.63
CA LEU A 3 -1.09 18.06 14.38
C LEU A 3 -1.27 16.99 13.31
N ASN A 4 -1.81 15.84 13.67
CA ASN A 4 -2.08 14.72 12.78
C ASN A 4 -3.54 14.76 12.30
N PRO A 5 -3.81 15.14 11.03
CA PRO A 5 -5.17 15.29 10.51
C PRO A 5 -5.94 13.96 10.52
N VAL A 6 -5.27 12.83 10.34
CA VAL A 6 -5.89 11.50 10.37
C VAL A 6 -6.47 11.20 11.75
N ILE A 7 -5.68 11.43 12.81
CA ILE A 7 -6.15 11.23 14.19
C ILE A 7 -7.25 12.23 14.53
N SER A 8 -7.18 13.46 14.03
CA SER A 8 -8.23 14.46 14.26
C SER A 8 -9.56 14.07 13.62
N MET A 9 -9.53 13.40 12.45
CA MET A 9 -10.73 12.99 11.72
C MET A 9 -11.29 11.64 12.19
N LEU A 10 -10.44 10.66 12.42
CA LEU A 10 -10.82 9.27 12.68
C LEU A 10 -10.73 8.86 14.14
N GLY A 11 -10.14 9.68 15.02
CA GLY A 11 -9.81 9.31 16.39
C GLY A 11 -8.68 8.28 16.53
N ARG A 12 -8.14 7.78 15.43
CA ARG A 12 -7.10 6.75 15.37
C ARG A 12 -6.22 6.90 14.13
N ARG A 13 -5.15 6.12 14.06
CA ARG A 13 -4.37 5.94 12.82
C ARG A 13 -5.13 5.09 11.81
N LEU A 14 -4.77 5.24 10.54
CA LEU A 14 -5.15 4.31 9.49
C LEU A 14 -4.46 2.95 9.72
N ARG A 15 -5.22 1.88 9.66
CA ARG A 15 -4.75 0.50 9.82
C ARG A 15 -4.26 -0.02 8.49
N LEU A 16 -2.97 -0.30 8.40
CA LEU A 16 -2.28 -0.70 7.19
C LEU A 16 -2.05 -2.21 7.14
N ALA A 17 -2.53 -2.86 6.11
CA ALA A 17 -2.11 -4.21 5.72
C ALA A 17 -0.96 -4.16 4.72
N VAL A 18 -0.07 -5.16 4.73
CA VAL A 18 1.04 -5.24 3.77
C VAL A 18 1.07 -6.60 3.05
N ILE A 19 1.36 -6.55 1.75
CA ILE A 19 1.59 -7.74 0.91
C ILE A 19 3.00 -7.65 0.35
N GLY A 20 3.88 -8.57 0.74
CA GLY A 20 5.31 -8.48 0.47
C GLY A 20 6.04 -7.55 1.44
N GLY A 21 7.23 -7.11 1.08
CA GLY A 21 7.99 -6.13 1.85
C GLY A 21 8.52 -6.62 3.20
N GLY A 22 8.66 -7.92 3.41
CA GLY A 22 9.19 -8.51 4.65
C GLY A 22 10.62 -8.06 4.99
N PRO A 23 11.16 -8.47 6.15
CA PRO A 23 12.54 -8.20 6.54
C PRO A 23 13.52 -8.57 5.44
N GLY A 24 14.53 -7.69 5.23
CA GLY A 24 15.48 -7.82 4.11
C GLY A 24 15.00 -7.23 2.77
N SER A 25 13.73 -6.87 2.65
CA SER A 25 13.23 -6.12 1.49
C SER A 25 13.55 -4.63 1.64
N PHE A 26 14.29 -4.07 0.68
CA PHE A 26 14.56 -2.63 0.63
C PHE A 26 13.27 -1.82 0.59
N ILE A 27 12.34 -2.18 -0.31
CA ILE A 27 11.11 -1.43 -0.47
C ILE A 27 10.19 -1.55 0.76
N GLY A 28 10.14 -2.72 1.40
CA GLY A 28 9.40 -2.90 2.64
C GLY A 28 9.90 -2.02 3.78
N ALA A 29 11.22 -1.84 3.89
CA ALA A 29 11.81 -0.91 4.87
C ALA A 29 11.38 0.53 4.58
N MET A 30 11.41 0.95 3.32
CA MET A 30 10.99 2.30 2.90
C MET A 30 9.52 2.57 3.22
N HIS A 31 8.62 1.66 2.88
CA HIS A 31 7.19 1.79 3.22
C HIS A 31 6.96 1.88 4.72
N ARG A 32 7.61 1.02 5.52
CA ARG A 32 7.47 1.07 6.99
C ARG A 32 8.01 2.36 7.60
N GLN A 33 9.11 2.90 7.05
CA GLN A 33 9.62 4.21 7.48
C GLN A 33 8.67 5.33 7.10
N ALA A 34 8.22 5.40 5.85
CA ALA A 34 7.27 6.40 5.38
C ALA A 34 5.96 6.37 6.18
N ALA A 35 5.42 5.19 6.46
CA ALA A 35 4.21 5.04 7.27
C ALA A 35 4.35 5.59 8.69
N ARG A 36 5.56 5.57 9.26
CA ARG A 36 5.86 6.07 10.62
C ARG A 36 6.16 7.55 10.70
N LEU A 37 6.70 8.15 9.61
CA LEU A 37 7.19 9.52 9.62
C LEU A 37 6.16 10.53 10.14
N ASP A 38 4.94 10.48 9.60
CA ASP A 38 3.86 11.39 9.99
C ASP A 38 2.92 10.80 11.04
N ASN A 39 3.21 9.60 11.56
CA ASN A 39 2.40 8.91 12.55
C ASN A 39 0.92 8.73 12.12
N ARG A 40 0.67 8.58 10.81
CA ARG A 40 -0.68 8.45 10.24
C ARG A 40 -1.15 7.00 10.13
N TYR A 41 -0.22 6.06 10.08
CA TYR A 41 -0.50 4.65 9.85
C TYR A 41 -0.08 3.78 11.04
N GLU A 42 -0.82 2.70 11.22
CA GLU A 42 -0.49 1.59 12.12
C GLU A 42 -0.46 0.31 11.30
N LEU A 43 0.68 -0.37 11.28
CA LEU A 43 0.82 -1.66 10.62
C LEU A 43 0.15 -2.73 11.46
N VAL A 44 -0.92 -3.33 10.95
CA VAL A 44 -1.75 -4.25 11.73
C VAL A 44 -1.68 -5.71 11.26
N THR A 45 -1.43 -5.96 9.98
CA THR A 45 -1.45 -7.31 9.40
C THR A 45 -0.54 -7.40 8.17
N GLY A 46 -0.21 -8.62 7.75
CA GLY A 46 0.53 -8.78 6.51
C GLY A 46 0.75 -10.21 6.03
N VAL A 47 1.00 -10.32 4.72
CA VAL A 47 1.53 -11.50 4.04
C VAL A 47 2.96 -11.19 3.62
N LEU A 48 3.92 -11.56 4.47
CA LEU A 48 5.35 -11.26 4.27
C LEU A 48 6.12 -12.38 3.58
N SER A 49 5.52 -13.56 3.52
CA SER A 49 6.03 -14.75 2.83
C SER A 49 4.90 -15.76 2.63
N SER A 50 4.97 -16.56 1.57
CA SER A 50 4.12 -17.73 1.39
C SER A 50 4.56 -18.94 2.21
N ASN A 51 5.78 -18.93 2.74
CA ASN A 51 6.27 -19.95 3.66
C ASN A 51 5.86 -19.61 5.10
N PRO A 52 5.15 -20.51 5.83
CA PRO A 52 4.62 -20.20 7.17
C PRO A 52 5.68 -19.81 8.22
N GLU A 53 6.80 -20.52 8.26
CA GLU A 53 7.87 -20.24 9.24
C GLU A 53 8.53 -18.88 8.96
N ARG A 54 8.79 -18.58 7.68
CA ARG A 54 9.32 -17.29 7.26
C ARG A 54 8.33 -16.16 7.51
N ALA A 55 7.05 -16.38 7.23
CA ALA A 55 5.98 -15.40 7.49
C ALA A 55 5.89 -15.06 8.96
N LYS A 56 5.87 -16.09 9.83
CA LYS A 56 5.83 -15.93 11.29
C LYS A 56 7.04 -15.12 11.78
N LYS A 57 8.26 -15.58 11.46
CA LYS A 57 9.49 -14.88 11.86
C LYS A 57 9.51 -13.43 11.37
N ALA A 58 9.16 -13.21 10.10
CA ALA A 58 9.11 -11.88 9.51
C ALA A 58 8.08 -10.97 10.17
N GLY A 59 6.90 -11.49 10.51
CA GLY A 59 5.84 -10.75 11.17
C GLY A 59 6.23 -10.37 12.61
N GLU A 60 6.79 -11.31 13.37
CA GLU A 60 7.29 -11.07 14.72
C GLU A 60 8.39 -10.00 14.72
N GLU A 61 9.32 -10.05 13.77
CA GLU A 61 10.43 -9.08 13.64
C GLU A 61 9.94 -7.65 13.41
N ILE A 62 8.85 -7.46 12.69
CA ILE A 62 8.27 -6.12 12.44
C ILE A 62 7.14 -5.73 13.41
N GLY A 63 6.86 -6.59 14.40
CA GLY A 63 5.95 -6.31 15.50
C GLY A 63 4.48 -6.58 15.18
N LEU A 64 4.16 -7.47 14.24
CA LEU A 64 2.79 -7.91 14.00
C LEU A 64 2.32 -8.88 15.08
N HIS A 65 1.03 -8.78 15.43
CA HIS A 65 0.41 -9.77 16.30
C HIS A 65 0.37 -11.14 15.61
N PRO A 66 0.69 -12.26 16.29
CA PRO A 66 0.74 -13.59 15.68
C PRO A 66 -0.51 -13.98 14.90
N ASP A 67 -1.70 -13.64 15.40
CA ASP A 67 -2.98 -13.95 14.76
C ASP A 67 -3.25 -13.13 13.49
N ARG A 68 -2.41 -12.13 13.21
CA ARG A 68 -2.52 -11.26 12.05
C ARG A 68 -1.34 -11.41 11.08
N ILE A 69 -0.62 -12.53 11.18
CA ILE A 69 0.44 -12.94 10.24
C ILE A 69 -0.13 -14.00 9.32
N HIS A 70 -0.22 -13.69 8.03
CA HIS A 70 -0.83 -14.56 7.04
C HIS A 70 0.19 -15.07 6.01
N VAL A 71 -0.14 -16.18 5.36
CA VAL A 71 0.64 -16.78 4.25
C VAL A 71 -0.11 -16.75 2.91
N SER A 72 -1.36 -16.28 2.93
CA SER A 72 -2.22 -16.18 1.76
C SER A 72 -2.90 -14.82 1.75
N VAL A 73 -2.76 -14.10 0.63
CA VAL A 73 -3.36 -12.78 0.43
C VAL A 73 -4.89 -12.85 0.52
N SER A 74 -5.51 -13.77 -0.20
CA SER A 74 -6.97 -13.94 -0.20
C SER A 74 -7.53 -14.22 1.20
N LYS A 75 -6.85 -15.08 1.99
CA LYS A 75 -7.27 -15.35 3.38
C LYS A 75 -7.10 -14.13 4.28
N MET A 76 -6.01 -13.37 4.12
CA MET A 76 -5.79 -12.13 4.87
C MET A 76 -6.87 -11.10 4.55
N LEU A 77 -7.11 -10.82 3.27
CA LEU A 77 -8.09 -9.81 2.85
C LEU A 77 -9.49 -10.16 3.35
N LYS A 78 -9.89 -11.42 3.21
CA LYS A 78 -11.17 -11.89 3.75
C LYS A 78 -11.25 -11.71 5.27
N ALA A 79 -10.23 -12.16 6.01
CA ALA A 79 -10.22 -12.05 7.46
C ALA A 79 -10.27 -10.59 7.93
N GLU A 80 -9.52 -9.69 7.27
CA GLU A 80 -9.49 -8.28 7.62
C GLU A 80 -10.80 -7.54 7.27
N SER A 81 -11.46 -7.90 6.17
CA SER A 81 -12.75 -7.31 5.79
C SER A 81 -13.91 -7.68 6.72
N GLU A 82 -13.78 -8.78 7.45
CA GLU A 82 -14.80 -9.26 8.41
C GLU A 82 -14.58 -8.74 9.84
N ARG A 83 -13.48 -8.01 10.11
CA ARG A 83 -13.12 -7.52 11.45
C ARG A 83 -13.59 -6.09 11.69
N GLU A 84 -14.07 -5.78 12.88
CA GLU A 84 -14.33 -4.40 13.31
C GLU A 84 -13.04 -3.57 13.44
N ASP A 85 -11.93 -4.21 13.79
CA ASP A 85 -10.61 -3.60 13.88
C ASP A 85 -9.73 -3.94 12.67
N GLY A 86 -10.32 -4.30 11.53
CA GLY A 86 -9.65 -4.67 10.30
C GLY A 86 -8.82 -3.54 9.69
N ALA A 87 -8.02 -3.87 8.69
CA ALA A 87 -7.24 -2.90 7.93
C ALA A 87 -8.16 -1.91 7.19
N ASP A 88 -7.70 -0.67 7.01
CA ASP A 88 -8.38 0.33 6.18
C ASP A 88 -7.84 0.29 4.73
N LEU A 89 -6.57 -0.07 4.58
CA LEU A 89 -5.90 -0.07 3.28
C LEU A 89 -4.79 -1.12 3.20
N VAL A 90 -4.39 -1.45 1.98
CA VAL A 90 -3.37 -2.47 1.67
C VAL A 90 -2.21 -1.85 0.90
N ALA A 91 -0.97 -2.06 1.35
CA ALA A 91 0.23 -1.74 0.58
C ALA A 91 0.77 -2.99 -0.12
N ILE A 92 0.91 -2.93 -1.45
CA ILE A 92 1.38 -4.01 -2.31
C ILE A 92 2.82 -3.73 -2.72
N MET A 93 3.75 -4.57 -2.28
CA MET A 93 5.20 -4.44 -2.44
C MET A 93 5.83 -5.73 -2.98
N THR A 94 5.10 -6.45 -3.78
CA THR A 94 5.50 -7.73 -4.38
C THR A 94 6.18 -7.52 -5.74
N PRO A 95 6.68 -8.58 -6.40
CA PRO A 95 7.08 -8.49 -7.80
C PRO A 95 5.94 -8.05 -8.72
N ASN A 96 6.28 -7.35 -9.80
CA ASN A 96 5.35 -6.66 -10.70
C ASN A 96 4.24 -7.54 -11.30
N ASP A 97 4.53 -8.82 -11.51
CA ASP A 97 3.61 -9.79 -12.10
C ASP A 97 2.40 -10.09 -11.21
N SER A 98 2.50 -9.84 -9.92
CA SER A 98 1.44 -10.08 -8.94
C SER A 98 0.64 -8.84 -8.54
N HIS A 99 1.06 -7.63 -8.93
CA HIS A 99 0.39 -6.38 -8.55
C HIS A 99 -1.08 -6.36 -8.96
N PHE A 100 -1.37 -6.72 -10.20
CA PHE A 100 -2.74 -6.74 -10.73
C PHE A 100 -3.67 -7.63 -9.93
N GLU A 101 -3.28 -8.90 -9.74
CA GLU A 101 -4.11 -9.89 -9.05
C GLU A 101 -4.41 -9.48 -7.59
N TYR A 102 -3.39 -8.99 -6.89
CA TYR A 102 -3.56 -8.57 -5.50
C TYR A 102 -4.37 -7.27 -5.39
N ALA A 103 -4.18 -6.34 -6.32
CA ALA A 103 -4.94 -5.10 -6.34
C ALA A 103 -6.43 -5.34 -6.62
N ILE A 104 -6.77 -6.14 -7.64
CA ILE A 104 -8.15 -6.52 -7.93
C ILE A 104 -8.79 -7.17 -6.71
N THR A 105 -8.11 -8.17 -6.12
CA THR A 105 -8.65 -8.88 -4.95
C THR A 105 -8.85 -7.93 -3.75
N ALA A 106 -7.94 -6.98 -3.53
CA ALA A 106 -8.06 -6.02 -2.43
C ALA A 106 -9.26 -5.06 -2.65
N LEU A 107 -9.43 -4.54 -3.88
CA LEU A 107 -10.59 -3.71 -4.24
C LEU A 107 -11.92 -4.45 -4.06
N GLU A 108 -11.97 -5.73 -4.45
CA GLU A 108 -13.16 -6.57 -4.27
C GLU A 108 -13.54 -6.82 -2.80
N HIS A 109 -12.56 -6.70 -1.89
CA HIS A 109 -12.78 -6.78 -0.44
C HIS A 109 -12.96 -5.41 0.23
N GLY A 110 -13.01 -4.32 -0.55
CA GLY A 110 -13.30 -2.98 -0.04
C GLY A 110 -12.11 -2.22 0.54
N PHE A 111 -10.88 -2.57 0.17
CA PHE A 111 -9.68 -1.90 0.66
C PHE A 111 -9.16 -0.83 -0.29
N ASP A 112 -8.80 0.32 0.25
CA ASP A 112 -7.94 1.28 -0.43
C ASP A 112 -6.55 0.70 -0.67
N ILE A 113 -5.84 1.16 -1.70
CA ILE A 113 -4.58 0.56 -2.13
C ILE A 113 -3.45 1.58 -2.20
N ILE A 114 -2.27 1.18 -1.72
CA ILE A 114 -0.98 1.74 -2.08
C ILE A 114 -0.23 0.65 -2.86
N CYS A 115 0.09 0.88 -4.13
CA CYS A 115 0.76 -0.11 -4.98
C CYS A 115 2.11 0.42 -5.46
N ASP A 116 3.13 -0.44 -5.44
CA ASP A 116 4.42 -0.10 -6.03
C ASP A 116 4.34 -0.05 -7.56
N LYS A 117 5.22 0.74 -8.13
CA LYS A 117 5.39 0.85 -9.58
C LYS A 117 6.12 -0.40 -10.15
N PRO A 118 5.84 -0.82 -11.39
CA PRO A 118 4.73 -0.37 -12.23
C PRO A 118 3.38 -0.87 -11.71
N MET A 119 2.31 -0.17 -12.05
CA MET A 119 0.94 -0.53 -11.63
C MET A 119 0.58 -1.95 -12.07
N THR A 120 0.87 -2.26 -13.32
CA THR A 120 0.67 -3.58 -13.95
C THR A 120 1.79 -3.85 -14.94
N ASN A 121 1.83 -5.05 -15.51
CA ASN A 121 2.80 -5.46 -16.52
C ASN A 121 2.26 -5.37 -17.98
N THR A 122 0.97 -5.07 -18.17
CA THR A 122 0.36 -4.83 -19.48
C THR A 122 -0.66 -3.70 -19.43
N ILE A 123 -0.97 -3.09 -20.58
CA ILE A 123 -1.96 -2.01 -20.68
C ILE A 123 -3.37 -2.55 -20.42
N GLU A 124 -3.70 -3.71 -20.93
CA GLU A 124 -5.02 -4.32 -20.74
C GLU A 124 -5.34 -4.53 -19.26
N LYS A 125 -4.36 -5.00 -18.47
CA LYS A 125 -4.50 -5.12 -17.02
C LYS A 125 -4.65 -3.77 -16.33
N ALA A 126 -3.97 -2.74 -16.84
CA ALA A 126 -4.09 -1.39 -16.31
C ALA A 126 -5.49 -0.81 -16.54
N GLU A 127 -6.06 -1.04 -17.74
CA GLU A 127 -7.42 -0.61 -18.07
C GLU A 127 -8.47 -1.32 -17.19
N ILE A 128 -8.34 -2.63 -17.01
CA ILE A 128 -9.24 -3.40 -16.13
C ILE A 128 -9.14 -2.89 -14.69
N LEU A 129 -7.92 -2.65 -14.19
CA LEU A 129 -7.72 -2.14 -12.84
C LEU A 129 -8.28 -0.74 -12.66
N HIS A 130 -8.09 0.14 -13.65
CA HIS A 130 -8.67 1.49 -13.64
C HIS A 130 -10.21 1.44 -13.58
N GLN A 131 -10.83 0.61 -14.45
CA GLN A 131 -12.27 0.41 -14.40
C GLN A 131 -12.74 -0.10 -13.03
N LYS A 132 -12.04 -1.04 -12.42
CA LYS A 132 -12.39 -1.55 -11.08
C LYS A 132 -12.30 -0.47 -10.01
N VAL A 133 -11.31 0.42 -10.07
CA VAL A 133 -11.19 1.56 -9.15
C VAL A 133 -12.37 2.51 -9.30
N GLU A 134 -12.76 2.84 -10.54
CA GLU A 134 -13.95 3.67 -10.81
C GLU A 134 -15.24 3.02 -10.30
N GLU A 135 -15.42 1.72 -10.51
CA GLU A 135 -16.60 0.97 -10.05
C GLU A 135 -16.72 0.92 -8.52
N THR A 136 -15.60 0.77 -7.82
CA THR A 136 -15.60 0.67 -6.35
C THR A 136 -15.60 2.02 -5.65
N GLY A 137 -15.12 3.07 -6.31
CA GLY A 137 -14.92 4.39 -5.72
C GLY A 137 -13.82 4.42 -4.65
N LEU A 138 -13.02 3.37 -4.54
CA LEU A 138 -11.91 3.26 -3.61
C LEU A 138 -10.67 4.00 -4.11
N ILE A 139 -9.77 4.33 -3.19
CA ILE A 139 -8.54 5.05 -3.51
C ILE A 139 -7.47 4.07 -3.98
N PHE A 140 -6.87 4.34 -5.13
CA PHE A 140 -5.68 3.65 -5.62
C PHE A 140 -4.51 4.63 -5.75
N CYS A 141 -3.51 4.48 -4.89
CA CYS A 141 -2.30 5.27 -4.89
C CYS A 141 -1.13 4.47 -5.48
N LEU A 142 -0.66 4.86 -6.66
CA LEU A 142 0.56 4.32 -7.26
C LEU A 142 1.79 5.08 -6.77
N THR A 143 2.83 4.38 -6.30
CA THR A 143 4.03 5.00 -5.72
C THR A 143 4.99 5.53 -6.79
N HIS A 144 4.63 6.65 -7.40
CA HIS A 144 5.51 7.42 -8.28
C HIS A 144 6.40 8.37 -7.45
N ASN A 145 7.24 7.81 -6.60
CA ASN A 145 8.03 8.55 -5.59
C ASN A 145 8.92 9.65 -6.18
N TYR A 146 9.45 9.48 -7.38
CA TYR A 146 10.28 10.50 -8.03
C TYR A 146 9.53 11.80 -8.32
N THR A 147 8.23 11.75 -8.55
CA THR A 147 7.41 12.96 -8.74
C THR A 147 7.33 13.84 -7.49
N GLY A 148 7.70 13.29 -6.35
CA GLY A 148 7.78 14.02 -5.07
C GLY A 148 9.07 14.81 -4.88
N TYR A 149 10.10 14.60 -5.70
CA TYR A 149 11.38 15.27 -5.53
C TYR A 149 11.28 16.77 -5.86
N PRO A 150 11.89 17.65 -5.05
CA PRO A 150 11.81 19.11 -5.24
C PRO A 150 12.19 19.55 -6.66
N MET A 151 13.28 19.00 -7.23
CA MET A 151 13.73 19.35 -8.57
C MET A 151 12.76 18.89 -9.66
N VAL A 152 12.06 17.77 -9.48
CA VAL A 152 11.04 17.31 -10.44
C VAL A 152 9.82 18.23 -10.39
N ARG A 153 9.41 18.65 -9.20
CA ARG A 153 8.32 19.63 -9.03
C ARG A 153 8.68 20.96 -9.64
N GLN A 154 9.90 21.45 -9.41
CA GLN A 154 10.38 22.70 -10.01
C GLN A 154 10.42 22.59 -11.55
N ALA A 155 10.94 21.50 -12.12
CA ALA A 155 10.95 21.30 -13.57
C ALA A 155 9.52 21.32 -14.14
N LYS A 156 8.54 20.72 -13.44
CA LYS A 156 7.13 20.80 -13.84
C LYS A 156 6.62 22.23 -13.89
N GLU A 157 6.88 23.03 -12.87
CA GLU A 157 6.50 24.47 -12.85
C GLU A 157 7.15 25.22 -14.00
N MET A 158 8.46 25.04 -14.25
CA MET A 158 9.18 25.68 -15.35
C MET A 158 8.59 25.34 -16.72
N VAL A 159 8.14 24.08 -16.94
CA VAL A 159 7.43 23.69 -18.16
C VAL A 159 6.07 24.38 -18.27
N GLN A 160 5.32 24.46 -17.15
CA GLN A 160 4.00 25.12 -17.14
C GLN A 160 4.10 26.64 -17.40
N GLU A 161 5.15 27.27 -16.90
CA GLU A 161 5.44 28.69 -17.10
C GLU A 161 6.10 29.00 -18.48
N GLY A 162 6.37 27.99 -19.29
CA GLY A 162 7.00 28.12 -20.60
C GLY A 162 8.50 28.47 -20.55
N GLN A 163 9.16 28.23 -19.41
CA GLN A 163 10.61 28.47 -19.25
C GLN A 163 11.45 27.33 -19.87
N LEU A 164 10.87 26.17 -20.06
CA LEU A 164 11.49 25.03 -20.75
C LEU A 164 10.64 24.72 -21.98
N ASP A 165 11.31 24.54 -23.12
CA ASP A 165 10.66 24.13 -24.35
C ASP A 165 9.99 22.75 -24.20
N LYS A 166 8.89 22.56 -24.96
CA LYS A 166 8.11 21.32 -24.93
C LYS A 166 8.84 20.20 -25.64
#